data_b8396018d9cc5b88065ed2397561866f
#
_entry.id   b8396018d9cc5b88065ed2397561866f
#
_cell.length_a   1.000
_cell.length_b   1.000
_cell.length_c   1.000
_cell.angle_alpha   90.00
_cell.angle_beta   90.00
_cell.angle_gamma   90.00
#
_symmetry.space_group_name_H-M   'P 1'
#
loop_
_entity.id
_entity.type
_entity.pdbx_description
1 polymer ?
#
loop_
_entity_poly.entity_id
_entity_poly.type
_entity_poly.pdbx_seq_one_letter_code
_entity_poly.pdbx_strand_id
1 'polypeptide(L)'
;MALATDSRKSRRPAGPTAPGRPGAGVTGMAAGVGASLVWGSAFAVPVLLGGWNPVIVTLGRYLVYGLLSAILFALGSGGPRRALREHWRTALAFALAGNAVYYLLLVIGIKAAGAPLTDMVIGAIPVVVAVTGNVLAPVGGLAGNRVPWRRLALPLGLVTAGLTLVSALELAGVHAYLAASPAEKVAGMLAACAAVVLWTWYALANARFLARHEMVSPAGWSTAVGVATGAVALAGLPAAALAGQLSTPASAHPGPARLVAGVVFLGVVVSWAGTWLWNLASSRLSPAVAGLLVNLETVSGFGYVYAVRQHWPPAGQLAGLALVLAGVSLTLTVSHRGLPPS
;
A
#
# COMPACT_ATOMS: atom_id res chain seq x y z
N MET A 1 46.23 47.08 -17.56
CA MET A 1 46.93 45.93 -16.98
C MET A 1 46.18 45.51 -15.75
N ALA A 2 45.20 44.63 -15.92
CA ALA A 2 44.28 44.19 -14.87
C ALA A 2 44.28 42.66 -14.87
N LEU A 3 44.68 42.09 -13.73
CA LEU A 3 44.79 40.65 -13.50
C LEU A 3 43.42 40.02 -13.26
N ALA A 4 43.06 39.07 -14.10
CA ALA A 4 41.87 38.24 -13.93
C ALA A 4 42.22 37.13 -12.92
N THR A 5 41.52 37.06 -11.79
CA THR A 5 41.54 35.98 -10.84
C THR A 5 40.54 34.91 -11.22
N ASP A 6 41.03 33.80 -11.72
CA ASP A 6 40.30 32.58 -12.04
C ASP A 6 39.93 31.83 -10.75
N SER A 7 38.66 31.89 -10.32
CA SER A 7 38.13 31.13 -9.18
C SER A 7 37.52 29.78 -9.64
N ARG A 8 38.36 28.81 -9.95
CA ARG A 8 37.94 27.40 -10.07
C ARG A 8 37.49 26.89 -8.72
N LYS A 9 36.18 26.91 -8.47
CA LYS A 9 35.58 26.13 -7.39
C LYS A 9 35.79 24.64 -7.65
N SER A 10 36.76 24.05 -6.96
CA SER A 10 36.98 22.61 -6.94
C SER A 10 35.74 21.91 -6.39
N ARG A 11 35.04 21.18 -7.25
CA ARG A 11 34.04 20.20 -6.81
C ARG A 11 34.78 19.11 -6.02
N ARG A 12 34.62 19.10 -4.71
CA ARG A 12 35.02 17.95 -3.89
C ARG A 12 34.24 16.74 -4.36
N PRO A 13 34.88 15.60 -4.66
CA PRO A 13 34.16 14.36 -4.90
C PRO A 13 33.40 13.96 -3.62
N ALA A 14 32.18 13.52 -3.78
CA ALA A 14 31.36 12.95 -2.67
C ALA A 14 32.20 11.79 -2.07
N GLY A 15 32.55 11.94 -0.80
CA GLY A 15 33.28 10.92 -0.06
C GLY A 15 32.42 9.64 0.06
N PRO A 16 33.07 8.47 0.29
CA PRO A 16 32.37 7.21 0.42
C PRO A 16 31.36 7.30 1.56
N THR A 17 30.12 6.84 1.28
CA THR A 17 29.05 6.72 2.27
C THR A 17 29.57 5.96 3.50
N ALA A 18 29.46 6.58 4.66
CA ALA A 18 29.90 6.01 5.93
C ALA A 18 29.33 4.58 6.10
N PRO A 19 30.12 3.62 6.60
CA PRO A 19 29.64 2.26 6.85
C PRO A 19 28.47 2.29 7.81
N GLY A 20 27.34 1.65 7.40
CA GLY A 20 26.10 1.63 8.16
C GLY A 20 26.33 1.16 9.60
N ARG A 21 25.71 1.85 10.55
CA ARG A 21 25.78 1.49 11.98
C ARG A 21 25.45 0.00 12.16
N PRO A 22 26.24 -0.75 12.95
CA PRO A 22 25.92 -2.13 13.30
C PRO A 22 24.50 -2.20 13.87
N GLY A 23 23.63 -3.08 13.32
CA GLY A 23 22.24 -3.22 13.71
C GLY A 23 21.23 -2.43 12.84
N ALA A 24 21.64 -1.52 11.96
CA ALA A 24 20.71 -0.79 11.09
C ALA A 24 19.92 -1.72 10.17
N GLY A 25 20.55 -2.77 9.63
CA GLY A 25 19.91 -3.79 8.79
C GLY A 25 18.87 -4.60 9.54
N VAL A 26 19.17 -5.06 10.75
CA VAL A 26 18.25 -5.86 11.58
C VAL A 26 17.00 -5.03 11.94
N THR A 27 17.18 -3.78 12.36
CA THR A 27 16.05 -2.89 12.68
C THR A 27 15.22 -2.59 11.44
N GLY A 28 15.84 -2.39 10.28
CA GLY A 28 15.14 -2.22 9.01
C GLY A 28 14.32 -3.44 8.61
N MET A 29 14.90 -4.63 8.74
CA MET A 29 14.21 -5.91 8.49
C MET A 29 13.02 -6.09 9.44
N ALA A 30 13.21 -5.92 10.74
CA ALA A 30 12.14 -6.04 11.73
C ALA A 30 11.00 -5.04 11.46
N ALA A 31 11.34 -3.80 11.10
CA ALA A 31 10.35 -2.79 10.74
C ALA A 31 9.59 -3.15 9.46
N GLY A 32 10.28 -3.66 8.43
CA GLY A 32 9.64 -4.11 7.19
C GLY A 32 8.70 -5.30 7.39
N VAL A 33 9.15 -6.30 8.14
CA VAL A 33 8.29 -7.44 8.54
C VAL A 33 7.09 -6.94 9.34
N GLY A 34 7.32 -6.10 10.34
CA GLY A 34 6.24 -5.53 11.15
C GLY A 34 5.22 -4.74 10.33
N ALA A 35 5.67 -3.91 9.39
CA ALA A 35 4.80 -3.17 8.48
C ALA A 35 3.91 -4.12 7.67
N SER A 36 4.50 -5.15 7.07
CA SER A 36 3.80 -6.11 6.22
C SER A 36 2.78 -6.94 6.99
N LEU A 37 3.14 -7.41 8.20
CA LEU A 37 2.20 -8.12 9.07
C LEU A 37 1.02 -7.22 9.48
N VAL A 38 1.30 -5.95 9.82
CA VAL A 38 0.27 -4.98 10.17
C VAL A 38 -0.65 -4.68 8.98
N TRP A 39 -0.08 -4.47 7.80
CA TRP A 39 -0.87 -4.17 6.60
C TRP A 39 -1.71 -5.35 6.13
N GLY A 40 -1.20 -6.57 6.23
CA GLY A 40 -1.98 -7.79 5.94
C GLY A 40 -3.27 -7.88 6.76
N SER A 41 -3.28 -7.37 7.99
CA SER A 41 -4.49 -7.36 8.82
C SER A 41 -5.64 -6.49 8.26
N ALA A 42 -5.33 -5.56 7.32
CA ALA A 42 -6.33 -4.76 6.63
C ALA A 42 -7.34 -5.59 5.83
N PHE A 43 -6.97 -6.81 5.42
CA PHE A 43 -7.85 -7.73 4.70
C PHE A 43 -8.80 -8.49 5.64
N ALA A 44 -8.37 -8.77 6.86
CA ALA A 44 -9.17 -9.50 7.85
C ALA A 44 -10.20 -8.60 8.56
N VAL A 45 -9.88 -7.34 8.83
CA VAL A 45 -10.77 -6.44 9.57
C VAL A 45 -12.13 -6.23 8.88
N PRO A 46 -12.23 -5.97 7.56
CA PRO A 46 -13.53 -5.89 6.89
C PRO A 46 -14.36 -7.17 6.96
N VAL A 47 -13.71 -8.35 7.04
CA VAL A 47 -14.38 -9.63 7.26
C VAL A 47 -14.98 -9.69 8.66
N LEU A 48 -14.23 -9.29 9.69
CA LEU A 48 -14.71 -9.21 11.09
C LEU A 48 -15.84 -8.20 11.29
N LEU A 49 -15.84 -7.13 10.49
CA LEU A 49 -16.89 -6.10 10.52
C LEU A 49 -18.19 -6.54 9.81
N GLY A 50 -18.16 -7.66 9.08
CA GLY A 50 -19.35 -8.24 8.46
C GLY A 50 -20.06 -7.26 7.51
N GLY A 51 -21.37 -7.08 7.69
CA GLY A 51 -22.23 -6.28 6.81
C GLY A 51 -22.12 -4.77 6.94
N TRP A 52 -21.20 -4.20 7.73
CA TRP A 52 -21.02 -2.75 7.76
C TRP A 52 -20.71 -2.18 6.37
N ASN A 53 -21.36 -1.05 6.04
CA ASN A 53 -21.14 -0.39 4.76
C ASN A 53 -19.65 -0.03 4.57
N PRO A 54 -19.03 -0.33 3.40
CA PRO A 54 -17.63 -0.01 3.11
C PRO A 54 -17.28 1.47 3.31
N VAL A 55 -18.23 2.37 3.03
CA VAL A 55 -18.04 3.81 3.21
C VAL A 55 -17.85 4.16 4.69
N ILE A 56 -18.67 3.57 5.58
CA ILE A 56 -18.55 3.78 7.05
C ILE A 56 -17.20 3.31 7.54
N VAL A 57 -16.76 2.11 7.12
CA VAL A 57 -15.46 1.54 7.51
C VAL A 57 -14.30 2.44 7.04
N THR A 58 -14.36 2.90 5.79
CA THR A 58 -13.34 3.74 5.18
C THR A 58 -13.26 5.12 5.85
N LEU A 59 -14.41 5.79 6.00
CA LEU A 59 -14.46 7.09 6.66
C LEU A 59 -14.01 6.99 8.11
N GLY A 60 -14.51 6.00 8.87
CA GLY A 60 -14.11 5.76 10.26
C GLY A 60 -12.61 5.55 10.39
N ARG A 61 -12.00 4.68 9.58
CA ARG A 61 -10.54 4.47 9.54
C ARG A 61 -9.79 5.78 9.36
N TYR A 62 -10.19 6.59 8.38
CA TYR A 62 -9.43 7.78 8.01
C TYR A 62 -9.74 9.00 8.89
N LEU A 63 -10.88 9.04 9.54
CA LEU A 63 -11.13 10.01 10.61
C LEU A 63 -10.21 9.74 11.82
N VAL A 64 -10.07 8.48 12.22
CA VAL A 64 -9.15 8.10 13.32
C VAL A 64 -7.69 8.37 12.92
N TYR A 65 -7.28 7.96 11.72
CA TYR A 65 -5.93 8.25 11.20
C TYR A 65 -5.65 9.75 11.11
N GLY A 66 -6.61 10.53 10.60
CA GLY A 66 -6.52 11.98 10.49
C GLY A 66 -6.44 12.68 11.84
N LEU A 67 -7.25 12.24 12.82
CA LEU A 67 -7.24 12.76 14.17
C LEU A 67 -5.88 12.54 14.85
N LEU A 68 -5.36 11.30 14.79
CA LEU A 68 -4.02 10.99 15.32
C LEU A 68 -2.95 11.85 14.63
N SER A 69 -3.02 11.97 13.29
CA SER A 69 -2.08 12.79 12.53
C SER A 69 -2.20 14.27 12.88
N ALA A 70 -3.41 14.79 13.12
CA ALA A 70 -3.62 16.17 13.54
C ALA A 70 -3.05 16.43 14.93
N ILE A 71 -3.18 15.49 15.88
CA ILE A 71 -2.57 15.56 17.20
C ILE A 71 -1.04 15.61 17.06
N LEU A 72 -0.44 14.68 16.30
CA LEU A 72 1.00 14.65 16.08
C LEU A 72 1.50 15.90 15.32
N PHE A 73 0.70 16.43 14.40
CA PHE A 73 0.98 17.68 13.69
C PHE A 73 0.95 18.90 14.64
N ALA A 74 0.03 18.93 15.60
CA ALA A 74 -0.08 20.01 16.58
C ALA A 74 1.04 19.95 17.62
N LEU A 75 1.41 18.75 18.08
CA LEU A 75 2.43 18.53 19.11
C LEU A 75 3.85 18.48 18.54
N GLY A 76 4.00 18.20 17.24
CA GLY A 76 5.29 18.00 16.58
C GLY A 76 6.02 19.29 16.20
N SER A 77 7.23 19.11 15.67
CA SER A 77 8.05 20.19 15.09
C SER A 77 7.39 20.82 13.85
N GLY A 78 7.83 22.02 13.45
CA GLY A 78 7.28 22.75 12.29
C GLY A 78 7.43 22.06 10.93
N GLY A 79 8.21 20.97 10.82
CA GLY A 79 8.45 20.25 9.57
C GLY A 79 7.17 19.76 8.86
N PRO A 80 6.27 19.02 9.51
CA PRO A 80 5.00 18.60 8.92
C PRO A 80 4.12 19.78 8.47
N ARG A 81 4.11 20.86 9.26
CA ARG A 81 3.34 22.09 8.94
C ARG A 81 3.85 22.76 7.68
N ARG A 82 5.16 22.86 7.53
CA ARG A 82 5.81 23.41 6.34
C ARG A 82 5.54 22.54 5.12
N ALA A 83 5.73 21.22 5.23
CA ALA A 83 5.50 20.26 4.15
C ALA A 83 4.04 20.33 3.65
N LEU A 84 3.05 20.36 4.56
CA LEU A 84 1.65 20.46 4.17
C LEU A 84 1.34 21.79 3.50
N ARG A 85 1.84 22.92 4.05
CA ARG A 85 1.58 24.25 3.47
C ARG A 85 2.16 24.40 2.07
N GLU A 86 3.38 23.93 1.84
CA GLU A 86 4.07 24.03 0.56
C GLU A 86 3.55 23.03 -0.48
N HIS A 87 3.09 21.85 -0.05
CA HIS A 87 2.74 20.75 -0.94
C HIS A 87 1.32 20.19 -0.71
N TRP A 88 0.36 21.01 -0.26
CA TRP A 88 -0.99 20.58 0.08
C TRP A 88 -1.74 19.86 -1.05
N ARG A 89 -1.55 20.30 -2.31
CA ARG A 89 -2.16 19.64 -3.48
C ARG A 89 -1.65 18.21 -3.66
N THR A 90 -0.35 18.03 -3.49
CA THR A 90 0.27 16.70 -3.56
C THR A 90 -0.19 15.84 -2.39
N ALA A 91 -0.25 16.39 -1.17
CA ALA A 91 -0.76 15.68 0.00
C ALA A 91 -2.22 15.27 -0.20
N LEU A 92 -3.06 16.14 -0.77
CA LEU A 92 -4.46 15.83 -1.09
C LEU A 92 -4.58 14.73 -2.16
N ALA A 93 -3.81 14.80 -3.24
CA ALA A 93 -3.79 13.77 -4.28
C ALA A 93 -3.37 12.41 -3.71
N PHE A 94 -2.38 12.38 -2.81
CA PHE A 94 -1.92 11.16 -2.16
C PHE A 94 -2.92 10.65 -1.13
N ALA A 95 -3.60 11.56 -0.41
CA ALA A 95 -4.70 11.20 0.49
C ALA A 95 -5.87 10.53 -0.25
N LEU A 96 -6.20 11.00 -1.43
CA LEU A 96 -7.24 10.39 -2.27
C LEU A 96 -6.77 9.06 -2.86
N ALA A 97 -5.68 9.05 -3.62
CA ALA A 97 -5.28 7.89 -4.40
C ALA A 97 -4.58 6.80 -3.58
N GLY A 98 -3.77 7.18 -2.59
CA GLY A 98 -3.03 6.23 -1.74
C GLY A 98 -3.80 5.76 -0.51
N ASN A 99 -4.85 6.49 -0.11
CA ASN A 99 -5.61 6.20 1.10
C ASN A 99 -7.11 6.07 0.82
N ALA A 100 -7.85 7.19 0.74
CA ALA A 100 -9.31 7.17 0.82
C ALA A 100 -9.98 6.34 -0.28
N VAL A 101 -9.72 6.67 -1.55
CA VAL A 101 -10.33 5.95 -2.69
C VAL A 101 -9.75 4.55 -2.81
N TYR A 102 -8.41 4.41 -2.66
CA TYR A 102 -7.77 3.11 -2.67
C TYR A 102 -8.41 2.14 -1.68
N TYR A 103 -8.52 2.54 -0.41
CA TYR A 103 -9.04 1.64 0.63
C TYR A 103 -10.54 1.40 0.49
N LEU A 104 -11.31 2.40 0.05
CA LEU A 104 -12.73 2.19 -0.26
C LEU A 104 -12.89 1.10 -1.33
N LEU A 105 -12.12 1.18 -2.41
CA LEU A 105 -12.13 0.16 -3.47
C LEU A 105 -11.67 -1.21 -2.96
N LEU A 106 -10.65 -1.24 -2.09
CA LEU A 106 -10.20 -2.47 -1.44
C LEU A 106 -11.31 -3.09 -0.59
N VAL A 107 -12.00 -2.31 0.25
CA VAL A 107 -13.10 -2.84 1.09
C VAL A 107 -14.28 -3.30 0.23
N ILE A 108 -14.61 -2.59 -0.86
CA ILE A 108 -15.61 -3.02 -1.83
C ILE A 108 -15.20 -4.38 -2.45
N GLY A 109 -13.93 -4.50 -2.86
CA GLY A 109 -13.38 -5.75 -3.37
C GLY A 109 -13.54 -6.91 -2.38
N ILE A 110 -13.13 -6.69 -1.12
CA ILE A 110 -13.24 -7.69 -0.05
C ILE A 110 -14.69 -8.13 0.16
N LYS A 111 -15.63 -7.19 0.16
CA LYS A 111 -17.04 -7.49 0.41
C LYS A 111 -17.75 -8.13 -0.78
N ALA A 112 -17.39 -7.78 -1.99
CA ALA A 112 -18.05 -8.28 -3.20
C ALA A 112 -17.37 -9.52 -3.81
N ALA A 113 -16.03 -9.53 -3.87
CA ALA A 113 -15.27 -10.63 -4.47
C ALA A 113 -14.64 -11.59 -3.45
N GLY A 114 -14.60 -11.19 -2.18
CA GLY A 114 -13.96 -11.96 -1.12
C GLY A 114 -12.54 -11.51 -0.80
N ALA A 115 -12.16 -11.63 0.48
CA ALA A 115 -10.87 -11.20 0.96
C ALA A 115 -9.68 -11.96 0.32
N PRO A 116 -9.72 -13.30 0.12
CA PRO A 116 -8.60 -14.00 -0.50
C PRO A 116 -8.29 -13.53 -1.91
N LEU A 117 -9.32 -13.34 -2.75
CA LEU A 117 -9.14 -12.87 -4.11
C LEU A 117 -8.64 -11.42 -4.13
N THR A 118 -9.22 -10.56 -3.30
CA THR A 118 -8.82 -9.16 -3.19
C THR A 118 -7.36 -9.04 -2.72
N ASP A 119 -6.96 -9.80 -1.68
CA ASP A 119 -5.58 -9.83 -1.18
C ASP A 119 -4.59 -10.24 -2.27
N MET A 120 -4.93 -11.28 -3.05
CA MET A 120 -4.07 -11.72 -4.15
C MET A 120 -3.94 -10.68 -5.27
N VAL A 121 -5.04 -9.99 -5.64
CA VAL A 121 -4.99 -8.91 -6.63
C VAL A 121 -4.11 -7.76 -6.13
N ILE A 122 -4.26 -7.36 -4.87
CA ILE A 122 -3.41 -6.35 -4.24
C ILE A 122 -1.95 -6.83 -4.15
N GLY A 123 -1.73 -8.11 -3.85
CA GLY A 123 -0.40 -8.75 -3.84
C GLY A 123 0.34 -8.68 -5.18
N ALA A 124 -0.34 -8.39 -6.29
CA ALA A 124 0.31 -8.15 -7.58
C ALA A 124 0.93 -6.73 -7.71
N ILE A 125 0.69 -5.82 -6.77
CA ILE A 125 1.21 -4.44 -6.80
C ILE A 125 2.71 -4.37 -7.10
N PRO A 126 3.62 -5.14 -6.46
CA PRO A 126 5.04 -5.08 -6.75
C PRO A 126 5.37 -5.36 -8.22
N VAL A 127 4.63 -6.28 -8.85
CA VAL A 127 4.80 -6.61 -10.27
C VAL A 127 4.31 -5.45 -11.14
N VAL A 128 3.14 -4.89 -10.82
CA VAL A 128 2.58 -3.75 -11.57
C VAL A 128 3.49 -2.53 -11.45
N VAL A 129 4.04 -2.26 -10.26
CA VAL A 129 5.04 -1.20 -10.03
C VAL A 129 6.30 -1.44 -10.86
N ALA A 130 6.83 -2.68 -10.89
CA ALA A 130 8.02 -3.02 -11.68
C ALA A 130 7.79 -2.85 -13.19
N VAL A 131 6.65 -3.32 -13.69
CA VAL A 131 6.25 -3.17 -15.11
C VAL A 131 6.09 -1.70 -15.47
N THR A 132 5.32 -0.96 -14.67
CA THR A 132 5.08 0.47 -14.88
C THR A 132 6.40 1.27 -14.82
N GLY A 133 7.25 0.97 -13.85
CA GLY A 133 8.59 1.55 -13.74
C GLY A 133 9.43 1.27 -14.99
N ASN A 134 9.36 0.06 -15.53
CA ASN A 134 10.08 -0.33 -16.74
C ASN A 134 9.58 0.42 -17.99
N VAL A 135 8.28 0.64 -18.11
CA VAL A 135 7.67 1.42 -19.22
C VAL A 135 8.03 2.91 -19.09
N LEU A 136 7.95 3.46 -17.89
CA LEU A 136 8.14 4.89 -17.64
C LEU A 136 9.60 5.30 -17.38
N ALA A 137 10.54 4.36 -17.39
CA ALA A 137 11.96 4.60 -17.14
C ALA A 137 12.61 5.74 -17.96
N PRO A 138 12.23 6.00 -19.24
CA PRO A 138 12.79 7.11 -20.00
C PRO A 138 12.28 8.49 -19.57
N VAL A 139 11.13 8.56 -18.91
CA VAL A 139 10.38 9.81 -18.71
C VAL A 139 10.71 10.48 -17.38
N GLY A 140 11.40 9.82 -16.44
CA GLY A 140 11.49 10.37 -15.10
C GLY A 140 12.70 10.05 -14.24
N GLY A 141 13.77 9.52 -14.80
CA GLY A 141 15.05 9.43 -14.05
C GLY A 141 15.02 8.59 -12.77
N LEU A 142 14.08 7.65 -12.63
CA LEU A 142 14.27 6.54 -11.73
C LEU A 142 15.34 5.67 -12.37
N ALA A 143 16.57 5.87 -11.94
CA ALA A 143 17.78 5.24 -12.47
C ALA A 143 17.69 3.71 -12.31
N GLY A 144 17.14 3.06 -13.31
CA GLY A 144 17.15 1.61 -13.43
C GLY A 144 17.16 1.27 -14.91
N ASN A 145 18.13 0.47 -15.35
CA ASN A 145 18.13 -0.09 -16.69
C ASN A 145 16.81 -0.82 -16.94
N ARG A 146 16.22 -0.60 -18.11
CA ARG A 146 15.01 -1.34 -18.51
C ARG A 146 15.28 -2.83 -18.43
N VAL A 147 14.40 -3.53 -17.74
CA VAL A 147 14.43 -5.00 -17.70
C VAL A 147 13.88 -5.52 -19.03
N PRO A 148 14.61 -6.38 -19.75
CA PRO A 148 14.10 -6.97 -20.99
C PRO A 148 12.79 -7.72 -20.76
N TRP A 149 11.78 -7.47 -21.58
CA TRP A 149 10.45 -8.08 -21.45
C TRP A 149 10.49 -9.61 -21.39
N ARG A 150 11.44 -10.24 -22.06
CA ARG A 150 11.67 -11.70 -21.97
C ARG A 150 11.92 -12.18 -20.54
N ARG A 151 12.54 -11.34 -19.69
CA ARG A 151 12.81 -11.69 -18.30
C ARG A 151 11.58 -11.45 -17.40
N LEU A 152 10.67 -10.58 -17.80
CA LEU A 152 9.41 -10.32 -17.11
C LEU A 152 8.30 -11.28 -17.50
N ALA A 153 8.41 -11.98 -18.65
CA ALA A 153 7.35 -12.84 -19.17
C ALA A 153 6.96 -13.97 -18.20
N LEU A 154 7.96 -14.69 -17.64
CA LEU A 154 7.70 -15.77 -16.68
C LEU A 154 7.10 -15.24 -15.37
N PRO A 155 7.65 -14.21 -14.70
CA PRO A 155 7.01 -13.59 -13.55
C PRO A 155 5.56 -13.18 -13.78
N LEU A 156 5.30 -12.46 -14.87
CA LEU A 156 3.95 -12.01 -15.24
C LEU A 156 3.01 -13.19 -15.50
N GLY A 157 3.51 -14.21 -16.20
CA GLY A 157 2.75 -15.43 -16.46
C GLY A 157 2.36 -16.15 -15.16
N LEU A 158 3.27 -16.27 -14.20
CA LEU A 158 2.99 -16.88 -12.90
C LEU A 158 1.94 -16.09 -12.09
N VAL A 159 2.08 -14.76 -12.02
CA VAL A 159 1.08 -13.91 -11.33
C VAL A 159 -0.28 -14.03 -12.02
N THR A 160 -0.32 -13.92 -13.34
CA THR A 160 -1.58 -14.04 -14.11
C THR A 160 -2.22 -15.41 -13.90
N ALA A 161 -1.45 -16.50 -13.99
CA ALA A 161 -1.95 -17.86 -13.75
C ALA A 161 -2.50 -18.03 -12.33
N GLY A 162 -1.80 -17.52 -11.31
CA GLY A 162 -2.25 -17.57 -9.92
C GLY A 162 -3.55 -16.79 -9.69
N LEU A 163 -3.63 -15.56 -10.20
CA LEU A 163 -4.84 -14.74 -10.12
C LEU A 163 -6.02 -15.39 -10.87
N THR A 164 -5.76 -15.92 -12.09
CA THR A 164 -6.80 -16.60 -12.89
C THR A 164 -7.33 -17.84 -12.16
N LEU A 165 -6.44 -18.65 -11.59
CA LEU A 165 -6.83 -19.85 -10.85
C LEU A 165 -7.75 -19.51 -9.67
N VAL A 166 -7.38 -18.55 -8.83
CA VAL A 166 -8.19 -18.16 -7.68
C VAL A 166 -9.49 -17.50 -8.12
N SER A 167 -9.45 -16.61 -9.14
CA SER A 167 -10.64 -15.97 -9.69
C SER A 167 -11.64 -17.00 -10.22
N ALA A 168 -11.17 -18.00 -10.96
CA ALA A 168 -12.01 -19.06 -11.50
C ALA A 168 -12.68 -19.88 -10.38
N LEU A 169 -11.93 -20.22 -9.32
CA LEU A 169 -12.46 -20.96 -8.17
C LEU A 169 -13.50 -20.15 -7.38
N GLU A 170 -13.26 -18.87 -7.18
CA GLU A 170 -14.22 -17.98 -6.49
C GLU A 170 -15.48 -17.74 -7.33
N LEU A 171 -15.35 -17.53 -8.65
CA LEU A 171 -16.47 -17.33 -9.55
C LEU A 171 -17.31 -18.60 -9.72
N ALA A 172 -16.68 -19.77 -9.76
CA ALA A 172 -17.38 -21.05 -9.85
C ALA A 172 -18.16 -21.41 -8.58
N GLY A 173 -17.99 -20.63 -7.49
CA GLY A 173 -18.70 -20.89 -6.24
C GLY A 173 -18.23 -22.14 -5.50
N VAL A 174 -17.11 -22.71 -5.89
CA VAL A 174 -16.54 -23.92 -5.26
C VAL A 174 -16.27 -23.70 -3.76
N HIS A 175 -16.07 -22.43 -3.38
CA HIS A 175 -15.87 -21.99 -2.00
C HIS A 175 -16.63 -20.67 -1.76
N ALA A 176 -17.96 -20.72 -1.95
CA ALA A 176 -18.84 -19.54 -1.82
C ALA A 176 -18.94 -19.10 -0.35
N TYR A 177 -17.93 -18.45 0.16
CA TYR A 177 -17.99 -17.74 1.45
C TYR A 177 -18.87 -16.48 1.39
N LEU A 178 -19.24 -16.05 0.18
CA LEU A 178 -20.12 -14.91 -0.07
C LEU A 178 -21.30 -15.39 -0.89
N ALA A 179 -22.50 -15.06 -0.46
CA ALA A 179 -23.74 -15.23 -1.24
C ALA A 179 -23.84 -14.23 -2.41
N ALA A 180 -22.71 -13.67 -2.87
CA ALA A 180 -22.65 -12.68 -3.93
C ALA A 180 -22.85 -13.31 -5.30
N SER A 181 -23.59 -12.64 -6.17
CA SER A 181 -23.77 -13.04 -7.56
C SER A 181 -22.46 -12.98 -8.36
N PRO A 182 -22.33 -13.70 -9.50
CA PRO A 182 -21.16 -13.58 -10.36
C PRO A 182 -20.85 -12.13 -10.80
N ALA A 183 -21.88 -11.33 -11.04
CA ALA A 183 -21.74 -9.93 -11.41
C ALA A 183 -21.12 -9.09 -10.28
N GLU A 184 -21.57 -9.30 -9.04
CA GLU A 184 -20.99 -8.63 -7.86
C GLU A 184 -19.53 -9.03 -7.65
N LYS A 185 -19.19 -10.31 -7.81
CA LYS A 185 -17.80 -10.78 -7.72
C LYS A 185 -16.91 -10.12 -8.78
N VAL A 186 -17.39 -10.01 -10.03
CA VAL A 186 -16.67 -9.30 -11.09
C VAL A 186 -16.50 -7.81 -10.76
N ALA A 187 -17.56 -7.15 -10.27
CA ALA A 187 -17.46 -5.74 -9.84
C ALA A 187 -16.46 -5.55 -8.71
N GLY A 188 -16.44 -6.45 -7.73
CA GLY A 188 -15.45 -6.46 -6.64
C GLY A 188 -14.01 -6.65 -7.14
N MET A 189 -13.80 -7.54 -8.11
CA MET A 189 -12.51 -7.75 -8.73
C MET A 189 -12.04 -6.51 -9.52
N LEU A 190 -12.95 -5.85 -10.25
CA LEU A 190 -12.65 -4.59 -10.92
C LEU A 190 -12.29 -3.48 -9.94
N ALA A 191 -12.97 -3.41 -8.79
CA ALA A 191 -12.63 -2.48 -7.72
C ALA A 191 -11.22 -2.77 -7.16
N ALA A 192 -10.86 -4.02 -6.92
CA ALA A 192 -9.51 -4.41 -6.50
C ALA A 192 -8.45 -4.02 -7.54
N CYS A 193 -8.70 -4.26 -8.82
CA CYS A 193 -7.80 -3.83 -9.92
C CYS A 193 -7.64 -2.30 -9.96
N ALA A 194 -8.73 -1.55 -9.80
CA ALA A 194 -8.67 -0.09 -9.72
C ALA A 194 -7.87 0.39 -8.50
N ALA A 195 -7.99 -0.28 -7.36
CA ALA A 195 -7.17 -0.03 -6.19
C ALA A 195 -5.67 -0.22 -6.48
N VAL A 196 -5.29 -1.31 -7.18
CA VAL A 196 -3.90 -1.55 -7.62
C VAL A 196 -3.37 -0.41 -8.48
N VAL A 197 -4.16 0.07 -9.45
CA VAL A 197 -3.76 1.19 -10.32
C VAL A 197 -3.53 2.46 -9.51
N LEU A 198 -4.46 2.82 -8.62
CA LEU A 198 -4.34 4.01 -7.78
C LEU A 198 -3.13 3.93 -6.85
N TRP A 199 -2.95 2.80 -6.19
CA TRP A 199 -1.83 2.64 -5.26
C TRP A 199 -0.49 2.61 -5.99
N THR A 200 -0.42 1.98 -7.17
CA THR A 200 0.80 1.99 -8.01
C THR A 200 1.18 3.42 -8.39
N TRP A 201 0.20 4.22 -8.84
CA TRP A 201 0.43 5.64 -9.14
C TRP A 201 0.93 6.39 -7.90
N TYR A 202 0.26 6.21 -6.76
CA TYR A 202 0.65 6.82 -5.50
C TYR A 202 2.08 6.43 -5.11
N ALA A 203 2.42 5.15 -5.13
CA ALA A 203 3.73 4.66 -4.73
C ALA A 203 4.87 5.29 -5.57
N LEU A 204 4.70 5.30 -6.90
CA LEU A 204 5.67 5.90 -7.82
C LEU A 204 5.75 7.41 -7.67
N ALA A 205 4.62 8.09 -7.54
CA ALA A 205 4.57 9.54 -7.36
C ALA A 205 5.16 9.98 -6.02
N ASN A 206 4.87 9.24 -4.93
CA ASN A 206 5.40 9.49 -3.58
C ASN A 206 6.92 9.31 -3.53
N ALA A 207 7.44 8.22 -4.12
CA ALA A 207 8.88 8.00 -4.20
C ALA A 207 9.60 9.14 -4.95
N ARG A 208 9.04 9.58 -6.09
CA ARG A 208 9.57 10.72 -6.86
C ARG A 208 9.49 12.03 -6.08
N PHE A 209 8.40 12.24 -5.35
CA PHE A 209 8.21 13.43 -4.53
C PHE A 209 9.28 13.52 -3.45
N LEU A 210 9.47 12.46 -2.66
CA LEU A 210 10.47 12.42 -1.59
C LEU A 210 11.90 12.55 -2.13
N ALA A 211 12.21 11.93 -3.26
CA ALA A 211 13.51 12.06 -3.91
C ALA A 211 13.83 13.49 -4.39
N ARG A 212 12.81 14.29 -4.74
CA ARG A 212 12.97 15.68 -5.18
C ARG A 212 12.96 16.69 -4.02
N HIS A 213 12.47 16.31 -2.86
CA HIS A 213 12.26 17.20 -1.70
C HIS A 213 12.99 16.64 -0.47
N GLU A 214 14.33 16.56 -0.54
CA GLU A 214 15.19 15.98 0.51
C GLU A 214 15.01 16.61 1.90
N MET A 215 14.57 17.88 1.95
CA MET A 215 14.27 18.59 3.20
C MET A 215 12.96 18.15 3.87
N VAL A 216 12.12 17.41 3.16
CA VAL A 216 10.86 16.87 3.71
C VAL A 216 11.15 15.52 4.33
N SER A 217 11.10 15.44 5.67
CA SER A 217 11.30 14.17 6.36
C SER A 217 10.17 13.18 6.05
N PRO A 218 10.45 11.87 5.88
CA PRO A 218 9.43 10.86 5.66
C PRO A 218 8.31 10.84 6.71
N ALA A 219 8.67 11.00 7.98
CA ALA A 219 7.70 11.05 9.08
C ALA A 219 6.82 12.32 9.00
N GLY A 220 7.44 13.47 8.73
CA GLY A 220 6.72 14.73 8.55
C GLY A 220 5.76 14.68 7.35
N TRP A 221 6.18 14.04 6.26
CA TRP A 221 5.35 13.83 5.08
C TRP A 221 4.18 12.88 5.35
N SER A 222 4.42 11.76 6.03
CA SER A 222 3.34 10.83 6.43
C SER A 222 2.30 11.53 7.30
N THR A 223 2.73 12.37 8.25
CA THR A 223 1.82 13.17 9.09
C THR A 223 1.03 14.19 8.24
N ALA A 224 1.68 14.88 7.30
CA ALA A 224 1.01 15.84 6.41
C ALA A 224 -0.05 15.17 5.52
N VAL A 225 0.28 14.02 4.92
CA VAL A 225 -0.68 13.21 4.15
C VAL A 225 -1.79 12.67 5.04
N GLY A 226 -1.47 12.28 6.29
CA GLY A 226 -2.47 11.83 7.26
C GLY A 226 -3.49 12.91 7.63
N VAL A 227 -3.05 14.16 7.84
CA VAL A 227 -3.94 15.30 8.05
C VAL A 227 -4.83 15.54 6.83
N ALA A 228 -4.26 15.51 5.62
CA ALA A 228 -5.02 15.63 4.38
C ALA A 228 -6.04 14.49 4.22
N THR A 229 -5.67 13.26 4.59
CA THR A 229 -6.57 12.09 4.54
C THR A 229 -7.73 12.26 5.51
N GLY A 230 -7.48 12.76 6.72
CA GLY A 230 -8.53 13.08 7.69
C GLY A 230 -9.48 14.16 7.20
N ALA A 231 -8.93 15.21 6.56
CA ALA A 231 -9.73 16.27 5.95
C ALA A 231 -10.62 15.74 4.81
N VAL A 232 -10.09 14.86 3.96
CA VAL A 232 -10.87 14.18 2.91
C VAL A 232 -11.99 13.34 3.51
N ALA A 233 -11.69 12.56 4.56
CA ALA A 233 -12.71 11.74 5.22
C ALA A 233 -13.80 12.61 5.88
N LEU A 234 -13.41 13.71 6.53
CA LEU A 234 -14.35 14.65 7.14
C LEU A 234 -15.25 15.33 6.09
N ALA A 235 -14.64 15.79 4.97
CA ALA A 235 -15.38 16.37 3.86
C ALA A 235 -16.29 15.37 3.14
N GLY A 236 -15.96 14.08 3.17
CA GLY A 236 -16.77 13.01 2.60
C GLY A 236 -18.03 12.65 3.43
N LEU A 237 -18.08 13.02 4.71
CA LEU A 237 -19.21 12.70 5.59
C LEU A 237 -20.56 13.23 5.09
N PRO A 238 -20.70 14.53 4.72
CA PRO A 238 -21.97 15.06 4.22
C PRO A 238 -22.43 14.36 2.93
N ALA A 239 -21.50 14.13 1.99
CA ALA A 239 -21.82 13.43 0.75
C ALA A 239 -22.26 11.97 1.01
N ALA A 240 -21.59 11.26 1.92
CA ALA A 240 -21.97 9.92 2.33
C ALA A 240 -23.32 9.89 3.03
N ALA A 241 -23.63 10.88 3.86
CA ALA A 241 -24.92 11.02 4.54
C ALA A 241 -26.06 11.26 3.53
N LEU A 242 -25.88 12.22 2.61
CA LEU A 242 -26.85 12.55 1.55
C LEU A 242 -27.11 11.34 0.62
N ALA A 243 -26.08 10.55 0.35
CA ALA A 243 -26.18 9.32 -0.43
C ALA A 243 -26.74 8.11 0.36
N GLY A 244 -27.13 8.27 1.62
CA GLY A 244 -27.63 7.19 2.48
C GLY A 244 -26.59 6.14 2.85
N GLN A 245 -25.30 6.41 2.62
CA GLN A 245 -24.22 5.45 2.82
C GLN A 245 -23.75 5.31 4.29
N LEU A 246 -24.28 6.14 5.20
CA LEU A 246 -23.97 6.07 6.63
C LEU A 246 -24.95 5.20 7.42
N SER A 247 -25.88 4.53 6.75
CA SER A 247 -26.83 3.60 7.35
C SER A 247 -26.46 2.15 7.01
N THR A 248 -26.59 1.28 7.99
CA THR A 248 -26.49 -0.17 7.81
C THR A 248 -27.56 -0.81 8.71
N PRO A 249 -28.41 -1.72 8.17
CA PRO A 249 -29.41 -2.40 8.99
C PRO A 249 -28.75 -3.12 10.18
N ALA A 250 -29.35 -3.02 11.36
CA ALA A 250 -28.79 -3.61 12.59
C ALA A 250 -28.63 -5.13 12.48
N SER A 251 -29.45 -5.80 11.68
CA SER A 251 -29.36 -7.24 11.39
C SER A 251 -28.17 -7.61 10.49
N ALA A 252 -27.55 -6.63 9.81
CA ALA A 252 -26.48 -6.89 8.85
C ALA A 252 -25.06 -6.79 9.45
N HIS A 253 -24.92 -6.36 10.72
CA HIS A 253 -23.58 -6.12 11.30
C HIS A 253 -23.49 -6.55 12.77
N PRO A 254 -22.26 -6.83 13.26
CA PRO A 254 -22.02 -7.34 14.61
C PRO A 254 -22.11 -6.30 15.74
N GLY A 255 -22.58 -5.08 15.44
CA GLY A 255 -22.76 -4.00 16.41
C GLY A 255 -21.69 -2.90 16.35
N PRO A 256 -21.98 -1.71 16.97
CA PRO A 256 -21.15 -0.52 16.85
C PRO A 256 -19.79 -0.65 17.58
N ALA A 257 -19.72 -1.42 18.66
CA ALA A 257 -18.48 -1.62 19.41
C ALA A 257 -17.39 -2.27 18.54
N ARG A 258 -17.76 -3.26 17.72
CA ARG A 258 -16.81 -3.87 16.78
C ARG A 258 -16.39 -2.91 15.68
N LEU A 259 -17.28 -2.07 15.18
CA LEU A 259 -16.93 -1.03 14.22
C LEU A 259 -15.88 -0.08 14.82
N VAL A 260 -16.15 0.46 16.02
CA VAL A 260 -15.22 1.38 16.71
C VAL A 260 -13.85 0.71 16.89
N ALA A 261 -13.81 -0.50 17.43
CA ALA A 261 -12.56 -1.24 17.60
C ALA A 261 -11.83 -1.45 16.26
N GLY A 262 -12.56 -1.86 15.21
CA GLY A 262 -12.00 -2.09 13.87
C GLY A 262 -11.45 -0.82 13.24
N VAL A 263 -12.17 0.31 13.26
CA VAL A 263 -11.70 1.56 12.64
C VAL A 263 -10.57 2.20 13.45
N VAL A 264 -10.57 2.06 14.78
CA VAL A 264 -9.44 2.49 15.63
C VAL A 264 -8.20 1.66 15.31
N PHE A 265 -8.31 0.35 15.24
CA PHE A 265 -7.21 -0.53 14.84
C PHE A 265 -6.69 -0.16 13.43
N LEU A 266 -7.58 -0.02 12.47
CA LEU A 266 -7.20 0.35 11.10
C LEU A 266 -6.57 1.75 11.03
N GLY A 267 -7.08 2.73 11.75
CA GLY A 267 -6.57 4.09 11.74
C GLY A 267 -5.22 4.23 12.45
N VAL A 268 -5.10 3.68 13.65
CA VAL A 268 -3.89 3.79 14.48
C VAL A 268 -2.82 2.80 14.07
N VAL A 269 -3.17 1.51 14.02
CA VAL A 269 -2.17 0.44 13.82
C VAL A 269 -1.85 0.30 12.35
N VAL A 270 -2.86 0.09 11.50
CA VAL A 270 -2.63 -0.20 10.08
C VAL A 270 -2.21 1.06 9.32
N SER A 271 -2.88 2.21 9.54
CA SER A 271 -2.53 3.43 8.79
C SER A 271 -1.30 4.12 9.38
N TRP A 272 -1.32 4.50 10.66
CA TRP A 272 -0.24 5.31 11.23
C TRP A 272 1.01 4.47 11.54
N ALA A 273 0.88 3.42 12.33
CA ALA A 273 2.03 2.63 12.77
C ALA A 273 2.61 1.80 11.60
N GLY A 274 1.77 1.23 10.73
CA GLY A 274 2.21 0.53 9.52
C GLY A 274 3.03 1.44 8.60
N THR A 275 2.56 2.66 8.34
CA THR A 275 3.31 3.64 7.53
C THR A 275 4.60 4.08 8.21
N TRP A 276 4.62 4.28 9.52
CA TRP A 276 5.84 4.59 10.27
C TRP A 276 6.87 3.46 10.16
N LEU A 277 6.47 2.21 10.38
CA LEU A 277 7.32 1.04 10.25
C LEU A 277 7.87 0.91 8.84
N TRP A 278 7.03 1.12 7.83
CA TRP A 278 7.44 1.12 6.42
C TRP A 278 8.48 2.20 6.11
N ASN A 279 8.27 3.42 6.56
CA ASN A 279 9.23 4.51 6.37
C ASN A 279 10.55 4.21 7.07
N LEU A 280 10.51 3.59 8.25
CA LEU A 280 11.69 3.14 8.99
C LEU A 280 12.44 2.04 8.23
N ALA A 281 11.74 1.07 7.66
CA ALA A 281 12.32 0.04 6.81
C ALA A 281 12.97 0.64 5.55
N SER A 282 12.21 1.47 4.83
CA SER A 282 12.64 2.11 3.58
C SER A 282 13.86 3.03 3.76
N SER A 283 14.04 3.62 4.95
CA SER A 283 15.23 4.44 5.26
C SER A 283 16.49 3.64 5.60
N ARG A 284 16.36 2.32 5.80
CA ARG A 284 17.46 1.46 6.28
C ARG A 284 17.78 0.27 5.38
N LEU A 285 16.86 -0.05 4.46
CA LEU A 285 16.99 -1.18 3.54
C LEU A 285 17.14 -0.69 2.11
N SER A 286 17.79 -1.50 1.28
CA SER A 286 17.73 -1.26 -0.17
C SER A 286 16.30 -1.42 -0.67
N PRO A 287 15.90 -0.69 -1.72
CA PRO A 287 14.54 -0.79 -2.30
C PRO A 287 14.13 -2.22 -2.63
N ALA A 288 15.11 -3.04 -2.97
CA ALA A 288 14.94 -4.44 -3.26
C ALA A 288 14.51 -5.28 -2.07
N VAL A 289 15.23 -5.17 -0.99
CA VAL A 289 14.92 -5.90 0.23
C VAL A 289 13.57 -5.41 0.78
N ALA A 290 13.34 -4.10 0.76
CA ALA A 290 12.05 -3.53 1.15
C ALA A 290 10.90 -4.09 0.29
N GLY A 291 11.07 -4.16 -1.05
CA GLY A 291 10.09 -4.74 -1.97
C GLY A 291 9.82 -6.23 -1.73
N LEU A 292 10.85 -7.02 -1.35
CA LEU A 292 10.66 -8.42 -0.97
C LEU A 292 9.82 -8.57 0.31
N LEU A 293 10.02 -7.69 1.28
CA LEU A 293 9.28 -7.73 2.53
C LEU A 293 7.79 -7.43 2.35
N VAL A 294 7.40 -6.59 1.39
CA VAL A 294 5.98 -6.31 1.08
C VAL A 294 5.21 -7.57 0.72
N ASN A 295 5.86 -8.59 0.13
CA ASN A 295 5.19 -9.86 -0.17
C ASN A 295 4.65 -10.56 1.08
N LEU A 296 5.21 -10.29 2.26
CA LEU A 296 4.69 -10.80 3.52
C LEU A 296 3.31 -10.23 3.86
N GLU A 297 2.93 -9.08 3.31
CA GLU A 297 1.58 -8.52 3.44
C GLU A 297 0.55 -9.48 2.83
N THR A 298 0.78 -9.97 1.60
CA THR A 298 -0.10 -10.92 0.95
C THR A 298 -0.20 -12.24 1.72
N VAL A 299 0.95 -12.77 2.19
CA VAL A 299 0.97 -14.01 2.98
C VAL A 299 0.22 -13.85 4.29
N SER A 300 0.50 -12.75 5.01
CA SER A 300 -0.15 -12.50 6.30
C SER A 300 -1.63 -12.17 6.15
N GLY A 301 -2.00 -11.40 5.13
CA GLY A 301 -3.40 -11.07 4.81
C GLY A 301 -4.22 -12.32 4.54
N PHE A 302 -3.69 -13.20 3.68
CA PHE A 302 -4.28 -14.49 3.40
C PHE A 302 -4.43 -15.32 4.68
N GLY A 303 -3.35 -15.46 5.47
CA GLY A 303 -3.37 -16.19 6.72
C GLY A 303 -4.39 -15.66 7.73
N TYR A 304 -4.45 -14.33 7.91
CA TYR A 304 -5.40 -13.70 8.83
C TYR A 304 -6.85 -13.88 8.40
N VAL A 305 -7.15 -13.78 7.10
CA VAL A 305 -8.51 -13.99 6.57
C VAL A 305 -8.98 -15.41 6.87
N TYR A 306 -8.14 -16.42 6.63
CA TYR A 306 -8.51 -17.82 6.92
C TYR A 306 -8.57 -18.12 8.41
N ALA A 307 -7.70 -17.51 9.23
CA ALA A 307 -7.79 -17.60 10.68
C ALA A 307 -9.12 -17.02 11.20
N VAL A 308 -9.57 -15.88 10.66
CA VAL A 308 -10.87 -15.27 11.00
C VAL A 308 -12.04 -16.17 10.56
N ARG A 309 -11.93 -16.79 9.40
CA ARG A 309 -12.97 -17.68 8.86
C ARG A 309 -13.02 -19.05 9.55
N GLN A 310 -12.01 -19.41 10.35
CA GLN A 310 -11.89 -20.71 11.04
C GLN A 310 -11.96 -21.91 10.07
N HIS A 311 -11.48 -21.75 8.84
CA HIS A 311 -11.41 -22.78 7.81
C HIS A 311 -10.03 -22.82 7.20
N TRP A 312 -9.61 -24.02 6.75
CA TRP A 312 -8.38 -24.17 5.99
C TRP A 312 -8.56 -23.65 4.55
N PRO A 313 -7.53 -22.99 4.00
CA PRO A 313 -7.55 -22.59 2.60
C PRO A 313 -7.70 -23.81 1.69
N PRO A 314 -8.56 -23.75 0.68
CA PRO A 314 -8.62 -24.79 -0.34
C PRO A 314 -7.30 -24.94 -1.09
N ALA A 315 -6.97 -26.15 -1.50
CA ALA A 315 -5.71 -26.44 -2.19
C ALA A 315 -5.49 -25.56 -3.44
N GLY A 316 -6.55 -25.29 -4.20
CA GLY A 316 -6.49 -24.42 -5.36
C GLY A 316 -6.12 -22.97 -5.02
N GLN A 317 -6.61 -22.42 -3.91
CA GLN A 317 -6.25 -21.07 -3.46
C GLN A 317 -4.79 -21.04 -2.94
N LEU A 318 -4.34 -22.08 -2.24
CA LEU A 318 -2.93 -22.21 -1.85
C LEU A 318 -2.01 -22.30 -3.07
N ALA A 319 -2.41 -23.06 -4.10
CA ALA A 319 -1.67 -23.11 -5.36
C ALA A 319 -1.62 -21.74 -6.06
N GLY A 320 -2.74 -21.03 -6.11
CA GLY A 320 -2.79 -19.66 -6.64
C GLY A 320 -1.90 -18.69 -5.88
N LEU A 321 -1.93 -18.71 -4.55
CA LEU A 321 -1.05 -17.92 -3.70
C LEU A 321 0.43 -18.24 -3.98
N ALA A 322 0.80 -19.53 -4.07
CA ALA A 322 2.17 -19.94 -4.37
C ALA A 322 2.64 -19.43 -5.75
N LEU A 323 1.79 -19.46 -6.76
CA LEU A 323 2.08 -18.90 -8.10
C LEU A 323 2.29 -17.39 -8.05
N VAL A 324 1.41 -16.65 -7.36
CA VAL A 324 1.55 -15.18 -7.21
C VAL A 324 2.87 -14.85 -6.50
N LEU A 325 3.14 -15.51 -5.36
CA LEU A 325 4.38 -15.28 -4.59
C LEU A 325 5.64 -15.63 -5.40
N ALA A 326 5.62 -16.73 -6.16
CA ALA A 326 6.72 -17.11 -7.03
C ALA A 326 6.95 -16.04 -8.12
N GLY A 327 5.89 -15.57 -8.77
CA GLY A 327 5.97 -14.53 -9.80
C GLY A 327 6.47 -13.20 -9.26
N VAL A 328 5.99 -12.76 -8.09
CA VAL A 328 6.43 -11.53 -7.43
C VAL A 328 7.91 -11.64 -7.02
N SER A 329 8.32 -12.73 -6.36
CA SER A 329 9.70 -12.95 -5.94
C SER A 329 10.65 -12.99 -7.14
N LEU A 330 10.25 -13.64 -8.23
CA LEU A 330 11.04 -13.70 -9.46
C LEU A 330 11.14 -12.33 -10.14
N THR A 331 10.08 -11.50 -10.13
CA THR A 331 10.12 -10.11 -10.64
C THR A 331 11.19 -9.31 -9.91
N LEU A 332 11.26 -9.42 -8.59
CA LEU A 332 12.23 -8.70 -7.79
C LEU A 332 13.66 -9.14 -8.08
N THR A 333 13.92 -10.45 -8.19
CA THR A 333 15.26 -10.97 -8.51
C THR A 333 15.72 -10.55 -9.92
N VAL A 334 14.82 -10.54 -10.89
CA VAL A 334 15.12 -10.14 -12.27
C VAL A 334 15.40 -8.63 -12.37
N SER A 335 14.65 -7.83 -11.64
CA SER A 335 14.85 -6.36 -11.58
C SER A 335 16.21 -6.00 -10.96
N HIS A 336 16.71 -6.81 -10.02
CA HIS A 336 18.03 -6.61 -9.40
C HIS A 336 19.22 -6.90 -10.30
N ARG A 337 19.14 -7.97 -11.07
CA ARG A 337 20.25 -8.37 -11.98
C ARG A 337 20.46 -7.40 -13.14
N GLY A 338 19.63 -6.40 -13.30
CA GLY A 338 19.74 -5.33 -14.29
C GLY A 338 20.50 -4.09 -13.81
N LEU A 339 20.83 -4.00 -12.52
CA LEU A 339 21.63 -2.90 -11.97
C LEU A 339 23.11 -3.22 -12.14
N PRO A 340 23.95 -2.27 -12.63
CA PRO A 340 25.41 -2.46 -12.64
C PRO A 340 25.91 -2.66 -11.19
N PRO A 341 26.97 -3.45 -10.98
CA PRO A 341 27.57 -3.57 -9.66
C PRO A 341 28.00 -2.19 -9.18
N SER A 342 27.61 -1.85 -7.95
CA SER A 342 27.99 -0.60 -7.26
C SER A 342 29.46 -0.51 -6.97
#